data_610fed4cb337c53c7d3a4a51f728eb1f
#
_entry.id   610fed4cb337c53c7d3a4a51f728eb1f
#
_cell.length_a   1.000
_cell.length_b   1.000
_cell.length_c   1.000
_cell.angle_alpha   90.00
_cell.angle_beta   90.00
_cell.angle_gamma   90.00
#
_symmetry.space_group_name_H-M   'P 1'
#
loop_
_entity.id
_entity.type
_entity.pdbx_description
1 polymer ?
#
loop_
_entity_poly.entity_id
_entity_poly.type
_entity_poly.pdbx_seq_one_letter_code
_entity_poly.pdbx_strand_id
1 'polypeptide(L)' 'MNITSAQYGKDEKGNNSGVNATIDGAGHSVPLVVGNAEYDEIQKQVKEGKLTIKDAD' A
#
# COMPACT_ATOMS: atom_id res chain seq x y z
N MET A 1 5.44 1.23 12.76
CA MET A 1 5.28 0.51 11.48
C MET A 1 6.22 1.13 10.47
N ASN A 2 7.17 0.36 9.99
CA ASN A 2 8.19 0.84 9.05
C ASN A 2 7.90 0.30 7.65
N ILE A 3 7.35 1.16 6.78
CA ILE A 3 6.98 0.79 5.43
C ILE A 3 8.08 1.24 4.48
N THR A 4 8.74 0.30 3.83
CA THR A 4 9.89 0.59 2.96
C THR A 4 9.51 0.64 1.49
N SER A 5 8.43 -0.01 1.08
CA SER A 5 7.94 0.04 -0.29
C SER A 5 6.45 -0.24 -0.34
N ALA A 6 5.79 0.25 -1.38
CA ALA A 6 4.39 0.00 -1.63
C ALA A 6 4.12 0.05 -3.13
N GLN A 7 3.24 -0.82 -3.59
CA GLN A 7 2.86 -0.90 -5.00
C GLN A 7 1.41 -1.37 -5.10
N TYR A 8 0.63 -0.76 -5.99
CA TYR A 8 -0.74 -1.22 -6.24
C TYR A 8 -0.75 -2.59 -6.89
N GLY A 9 -1.69 -3.43 -6.48
CA GLY A 9 -1.99 -4.68 -7.16
C GLY A 9 -3.21 -4.50 -8.06
N LYS A 10 -3.30 -5.25 -9.14
CA LYS A 10 -4.44 -5.21 -10.06
C LYS A 10 -5.26 -6.48 -9.97
N ASP A 11 -6.58 -6.34 -10.13
CA ASP A 11 -7.47 -7.48 -10.29
C ASP A 11 -7.53 -7.90 -11.76
N GLU A 12 -8.36 -8.90 -12.07
CA GLU A 12 -8.52 -9.43 -13.44
C GLU A 12 -9.03 -8.38 -14.42
N LYS A 13 -9.69 -7.35 -13.93
CA LYS A 13 -10.26 -6.28 -14.77
C LYS A 13 -9.30 -5.10 -14.95
N GLY A 14 -8.10 -5.18 -14.36
CA GLY A 14 -7.12 -4.13 -14.44
C GLY A 14 -7.32 -2.98 -13.46
N ASN A 15 -8.24 -3.13 -12.50
CA ASN A 15 -8.46 -2.13 -11.46
C ASN A 15 -7.55 -2.40 -10.26
N ASN A 16 -7.20 -1.35 -9.52
CA ASN A 16 -6.42 -1.52 -8.31
C ASN A 16 -7.23 -2.32 -7.28
N SER A 17 -6.69 -3.43 -6.82
CA SER A 17 -7.36 -4.33 -5.87
C SER A 17 -6.81 -4.21 -4.45
N GLY A 18 -5.67 -3.58 -4.27
CA GLY A 18 -5.03 -3.42 -2.96
C GLY A 18 -3.65 -2.85 -3.13
N VAL A 19 -2.90 -2.84 -2.04
CA VAL A 19 -1.51 -2.39 -2.03
C VAL A 19 -0.63 -3.51 -1.50
N ASN A 20 0.41 -3.84 -2.24
CA ASN A 20 1.44 -4.76 -1.77
C ASN A 20 2.54 -3.92 -1.16
N ALA A 21 2.73 -4.05 0.14
CA ALA A 21 3.68 -3.21 0.88
C ALA A 21 4.68 -4.07 1.64
N THR A 22 5.90 -3.56 1.76
CA THR A 22 6.89 -4.17 2.65
C THR A 22 6.87 -3.39 3.96
N ILE A 23 6.43 -4.06 5.02
CA ILE A 23 6.24 -3.48 6.34
C ILE A 23 7.12 -4.25 7.33
N ASP A 24 8.02 -3.53 8.00
CA ASP A 24 8.97 -4.11 8.97
C ASP A 24 9.73 -5.30 8.37
N GLY A 25 10.09 -5.21 7.10
CA GLY A 25 10.85 -6.24 6.40
C GLY A 25 10.04 -7.41 5.85
N ALA A 26 8.71 -7.39 6.00
CA ALA A 26 7.84 -8.47 5.53
C ALA A 26 6.83 -7.95 4.50
N GLY A 27 6.53 -8.75 3.49
CA GLY A 27 5.53 -8.41 2.48
C GLY A 27 4.11 -8.56 3.02
N HIS A 28 3.29 -7.55 2.80
CA HIS A 28 1.89 -7.54 3.22
C HIS A 28 0.99 -7.16 2.07
N SER A 29 -0.17 -7.79 1.99
CA SER A 29 -1.23 -7.42 1.06
C SER A 29 -2.25 -6.60 1.83
N VAL A 30 -2.40 -5.33 1.47
CA VAL A 30 -3.20 -4.36 2.22
C VAL A 30 -4.45 -4.00 1.42
N PRO A 31 -5.65 -4.17 1.98
CA PRO A 31 -6.87 -3.82 1.26
C PRO A 31 -7.05 -2.29 1.16
N LEU A 32 -7.76 -1.85 0.12
CA LEU A 32 -8.08 -0.43 -0.08
C LEU A 32 -9.32 -0.08 0.76
N VAL A 33 -9.19 -0.16 2.08
CA VAL A 33 -10.32 0.04 3.00
C VAL A 33 -9.92 1.07 4.06
N VAL A 34 -10.68 2.17 4.11
CA VAL A 34 -10.51 3.18 5.15
C VAL A 34 -10.85 2.55 6.49
N GLY A 35 -10.01 2.77 7.51
CA GLY A 35 -10.14 2.15 8.81
C GLY A 35 -9.24 0.95 9.01
N ASN A 36 -8.66 0.41 7.93
CA ASN A 36 -7.62 -0.61 8.04
C ASN A 36 -6.33 0.06 8.50
N ALA A 37 -5.70 -0.46 9.56
CA ALA A 37 -4.55 0.19 10.18
C ALA A 37 -3.37 0.34 9.21
N GLU A 38 -3.06 -0.70 8.43
CA GLU A 38 -1.96 -0.64 7.47
C GLU A 38 -2.27 0.35 6.34
N TYR A 39 -3.50 0.31 5.82
CA TYR A 39 -3.89 1.22 4.75
C TYR A 39 -3.85 2.68 5.22
N ASP A 40 -4.37 2.95 6.43
CA ASP A 40 -4.37 4.31 6.97
C ASP A 40 -2.93 4.81 7.19
N GLU A 41 -2.03 3.95 7.65
CA GLU A 41 -0.62 4.33 7.83
C GLU A 41 0.04 4.60 6.48
N ILE A 42 -0.24 3.78 5.46
CA ILE A 42 0.28 3.99 4.11
C ILE A 42 -0.17 5.37 3.59
N GLN A 43 -1.46 5.68 3.71
CA GLN A 43 -2.00 6.95 3.25
C GLN A 43 -1.39 8.13 4.00
N LYS A 44 -1.19 7.99 5.29
CA LYS A 44 -0.53 9.02 6.10
C LYS A 44 0.88 9.31 5.62
N GLN A 45 1.67 8.27 5.36
CA GLN A 45 3.05 8.44 4.91
C GLN A 45 3.13 9.00 3.49
N VAL A 46 2.20 8.64 2.62
CA VAL A 46 2.11 9.21 1.27
C VAL A 46 1.80 10.71 1.37
N LYS A 47 0.85 11.08 2.22
CA LYS A 47 0.49 12.48 2.42
C LYS A 47 1.64 13.29 2.99
N GLU A 48 2.46 12.69 3.85
CA GLU A 48 3.63 13.35 4.45
C GLU A 48 4.84 13.38 3.51
N GLY A 49 4.74 12.76 2.34
CA GLY A 49 5.85 12.71 1.38
C GLY A 49 6.93 11.69 1.72
N LYS A 50 6.68 10.79 2.67
CA LYS A 50 7.65 9.78 3.10
C LYS A 50 7.57 8.49 2.30
N LEU A 51 6.48 8.27 1.58
CA LEU A 51 6.23 7.04 0.84
C LEU A 51 5.55 7.35 -0.48
N THR A 52 5.91 6.60 -1.51
CA THR A 52 5.23 6.67 -2.81
C THR A 52 4.69 5.29 -3.14
N ILE A 53 3.42 5.21 -3.51
CA ILE A 53 2.82 3.95 -3.97
C ILE A 53 3.04 3.86 -5.47
N LYS A 54 3.79 2.84 -5.90
CA LYS A 54 4.05 2.62 -7.32
C LYS A 54 2.80 2.11 -8.02
N ASP A 55 2.68 2.43 -9.30
CA ASP A 55 1.61 1.88 -10.13
C ASP A 55 1.77 0.36 -10.25
N ALA A 56 0.65 -0.34 -10.45
CA ALA A 56 0.69 -1.78 -10.66
C ALA A 56 1.36 -2.10 -12.00
N ASP A 57 2.04 -3.22 -12.05
CA ASP A 57 2.67 -3.73 -13.27
C ASP A 57 1.65 -4.15 -14.32
#